data_36e7ffe14dfff4a45e59d0f282a4aca5
#
_entry.id   36e7ffe14dfff4a45e59d0f282a4aca5
#
_cell.length_a   1.000
_cell.length_b   1.000
_cell.length_c   1.000
_cell.angle_alpha   90.00
_cell.angle_beta   90.00
_cell.angle_gamma   90.00
#
_symmetry.space_group_name_H-M   'P 1'
#
loop_
_entity.id
_entity.type
_entity.pdbx_description
1 polymer ?
#
loop_
_entity_poly.entity_id
_entity_poly.type
_entity_poly.pdbx_seq_one_letter_code
_entity_poly.pdbx_strand_id
1 'polypeptide(L)'
;HSTGGLDMEIICFGDSITRGYDVPYGQGWVEICDASIEGVHFTNYGEDGCSVQGMIYNIEKWLPTAVADSTRHIFLMCGTNDILQGRDSAYVFKTLVKAIELASTKGKVIIGLETQIDSDMDGLDIVVREVNEQLKAYAKEHDLKVIDFYTTLYEADQIGQIVFAG
;
A
#
# COMPACT_ATOMS: atom_id res chain seq x y z
N HIS A 1 -2.50 -8.50 23.71
CA HIS A 1 -1.15 -8.16 23.44
C HIS A 1 -0.25 -9.41 23.44
N SER A 2 0.75 -9.43 22.62
CA SER A 2 1.63 -10.56 22.46
C SER A 2 2.29 -11.00 23.76
N THR A 3 2.35 -12.30 23.99
CA THR A 3 2.91 -12.88 25.20
C THR A 3 4.06 -13.81 24.82
N GLY A 4 5.17 -13.26 24.42
CA GLY A 4 6.36 -14.04 24.07
C GLY A 4 6.50 -14.30 22.58
N GLY A 5 5.55 -13.90 21.75
CA GLY A 5 5.72 -13.86 20.31
C GLY A 5 6.30 -12.52 19.89
N LEU A 6 6.83 -12.46 18.68
CA LEU A 6 7.25 -11.19 18.10
C LEU A 6 6.01 -10.46 17.58
N ASP A 7 5.82 -9.23 18.01
CA ASP A 7 4.79 -8.37 17.44
C ASP A 7 5.18 -8.04 16.00
N MET A 8 4.18 -8.06 15.10
CA MET A 8 4.36 -7.72 13.71
C MET A 8 4.01 -6.25 13.51
N GLU A 9 4.83 -5.53 12.76
CA GLU A 9 4.60 -4.15 12.44
C GLU A 9 4.31 -4.01 10.95
N ILE A 10 3.23 -3.28 10.63
CA ILE A 10 2.87 -2.97 9.25
C ILE A 10 2.81 -1.47 9.11
N ILE A 11 3.70 -0.92 8.31
CA ILE A 11 3.79 0.51 8.07
C ILE A 11 3.20 0.79 6.69
N CYS A 12 2.17 1.63 6.65
CA CYS A 12 1.41 1.90 5.44
C CYS A 12 1.75 3.27 4.87
N PHE A 13 2.13 3.27 3.61
CA PHE A 13 2.37 4.49 2.84
C PHE A 13 1.42 4.52 1.66
N GLY A 14 1.00 5.68 1.26
CA GLY A 14 0.13 5.82 0.10
C GLY A 14 -0.64 7.12 0.10
N ASP A 15 -1.73 7.10 -0.65
CA ASP A 15 -2.57 8.26 -0.90
C ASP A 15 -3.76 8.36 0.05
N SER A 16 -4.81 9.05 -0.36
CA SER A 16 -6.00 9.28 0.44
C SER A 16 -6.76 8.02 0.80
N ILE A 17 -6.70 6.97 -0.01
CA ILE A 17 -7.34 5.69 0.31
C ILE A 17 -6.67 5.06 1.53
N THR A 18 -5.35 5.06 1.55
CA THR A 18 -4.57 4.57 2.70
C THR A 18 -4.81 5.42 3.93
N ARG A 19 -4.83 6.74 3.78
CA ARG A 19 -5.11 7.63 4.91
C ARG A 19 -6.53 7.49 5.46
N GLY A 20 -7.48 7.04 4.65
CA GLY A 20 -8.88 6.95 5.04
C GLY A 20 -9.67 8.22 4.74
N TYR A 21 -9.41 8.83 3.60
CA TYR A 21 -10.12 10.01 3.13
C TYR A 21 -11.62 9.71 3.04
N ASP A 22 -12.43 10.70 3.40
CA ASP A 22 -13.89 10.66 3.32
C ASP A 22 -14.57 9.72 4.34
N VAL A 23 -13.81 9.26 5.35
CA VAL A 23 -14.40 8.57 6.51
C VAL A 23 -13.96 9.28 7.80
N PRO A 24 -14.71 9.17 8.90
CA PRO A 24 -14.29 9.76 10.15
C PRO A 24 -12.93 9.25 10.61
N TYR A 25 -12.19 10.11 11.29
CA TYR A 25 -10.86 9.74 11.79
C TYR A 25 -10.94 8.49 12.66
N GLY A 26 -10.02 7.56 12.45
CA GLY A 26 -9.99 6.29 13.16
C GLY A 26 -10.87 5.21 12.54
N GLN A 27 -11.59 5.50 11.45
CA GLN A 27 -12.48 4.54 10.79
C GLN A 27 -12.00 4.16 9.38
N GLY A 28 -10.77 4.53 8.99
CA GLY A 28 -10.17 4.05 7.77
C GLY A 28 -9.78 2.58 7.91
N TRP A 29 -9.51 1.90 6.79
CA TRP A 29 -9.22 0.46 6.81
C TRP A 29 -7.96 0.14 7.63
N VAL A 30 -6.95 1.02 7.61
CA VAL A 30 -5.71 0.81 8.37
C VAL A 30 -6.00 0.81 9.88
N GLU A 31 -6.77 1.80 10.34
CA GLU A 31 -7.13 1.93 11.75
C GLU A 31 -8.03 0.78 12.21
N ILE A 32 -8.95 0.34 11.35
CA ILE A 32 -9.80 -0.81 11.65
C ILE A 32 -8.96 -2.08 11.77
N CYS A 33 -7.98 -2.27 10.90
CA CYS A 33 -7.07 -3.41 10.97
C CYS A 33 -6.22 -3.37 12.25
N ASP A 34 -5.71 -2.19 12.61
CA ASP A 34 -4.92 -2.03 13.83
C ASP A 34 -5.72 -2.43 15.07
N ALA A 35 -6.99 -2.04 15.10
CA ALA A 35 -7.88 -2.35 16.23
C ALA A 35 -8.34 -3.81 16.23
N SER A 36 -8.41 -4.46 15.08
CA SER A 36 -9.06 -5.77 14.92
C SER A 36 -8.10 -6.95 14.86
N ILE A 37 -6.84 -6.74 14.45
CA ILE A 37 -5.88 -7.83 14.29
C ILE A 37 -4.90 -7.84 15.45
N GLU A 38 -5.05 -8.83 16.31
CA GLU A 38 -4.22 -8.97 17.49
C GLU A 38 -2.78 -9.36 17.09
N GLY A 39 -1.81 -8.80 17.80
CA GLY A 39 -0.39 -9.11 17.57
C GLY A 39 0.21 -8.36 16.39
N VAL A 40 -0.55 -7.47 15.77
CA VAL A 40 -0.08 -6.66 14.63
C VAL A 40 -0.34 -5.20 14.94
N HIS A 41 0.67 -4.38 14.77
CA HIS A 41 0.54 -2.93 14.90
C HIS A 41 0.63 -2.28 13.52
N PHE A 42 -0.39 -1.51 13.16
CA PHE A 42 -0.46 -0.78 11.90
C PHE A 42 -0.14 0.70 12.14
N THR A 43 0.80 1.22 11.37
CA THR A 43 1.11 2.66 11.38
C THR A 43 0.72 3.23 10.02
N ASN A 44 -0.06 4.31 10.03
CA ASN A 44 -0.60 4.89 8.80
C ASN A 44 0.10 6.21 8.48
N TYR A 45 0.91 6.20 7.42
CA TYR A 45 1.53 7.38 6.83
C TYR A 45 0.89 7.74 5.47
N GLY A 46 -0.35 7.35 5.24
CA GLY A 46 -1.10 7.76 4.06
C GLY A 46 -1.29 9.27 4.04
N GLU A 47 -1.26 9.87 2.86
CA GLU A 47 -1.32 11.32 2.69
C GLU A 47 -2.22 11.68 1.52
N ASP A 48 -3.20 12.56 1.75
CA ASP A 48 -4.11 13.01 0.70
C ASP A 48 -3.35 13.67 -0.45
N GLY A 49 -3.71 13.31 -1.67
CA GLY A 49 -3.09 13.88 -2.87
C GLY A 49 -1.66 13.43 -3.13
N CYS A 50 -1.18 12.44 -2.38
CA CYS A 50 0.20 11.99 -2.50
C CYS A 50 0.49 11.38 -3.86
N SER A 51 1.54 11.88 -4.51
CA SER A 51 2.11 11.26 -5.70
C SER A 51 3.03 10.11 -5.31
N VAL A 52 3.43 9.28 -6.27
CA VAL A 52 4.41 8.23 -5.99
C VAL A 52 5.73 8.82 -5.51
N GLN A 53 6.18 9.94 -6.09
CA GLN A 53 7.38 10.63 -5.64
C GLN A 53 7.23 11.13 -4.19
N GLY A 54 6.05 11.66 -3.86
CA GLY A 54 5.74 12.06 -2.49
C GLY A 54 5.77 10.89 -1.51
N MET A 55 5.28 9.73 -1.94
CA MET A 55 5.35 8.52 -1.14
C MET A 55 6.81 8.08 -0.91
N ILE A 56 7.64 8.14 -1.94
CA ILE A 56 9.08 7.83 -1.83
C ILE A 56 9.73 8.76 -0.79
N TYR A 57 9.42 10.04 -0.84
CA TYR A 57 9.90 11.01 0.12
C TYR A 57 9.50 10.63 1.55
N ASN A 58 8.23 10.22 1.74
CA ASN A 58 7.72 9.83 3.05
C ASN A 58 8.38 8.55 3.56
N ILE A 59 8.65 7.58 2.69
CA ILE A 59 9.38 6.37 3.07
C ILE A 59 10.76 6.73 3.62
N GLU A 60 11.48 7.60 2.94
CA GLU A 60 12.81 8.03 3.37
C GLU A 60 12.76 8.84 4.68
N LYS A 61 11.74 9.70 4.81
CA LYS A 61 11.57 10.55 5.99
C LYS A 61 11.27 9.74 7.25
N TRP A 62 10.34 8.77 7.16
CA TRP A 62 9.85 8.02 8.31
C TRP A 62 10.66 6.76 8.58
N LEU A 63 11.33 6.21 7.57
CA LEU A 63 12.19 5.04 7.68
C LEU A 63 13.59 5.34 7.13
N PRO A 64 14.33 6.30 7.74
CA PRO A 64 15.60 6.74 7.17
C PRO A 64 16.69 5.68 7.22
N THR A 65 16.59 4.71 8.14
CA THR A 65 17.60 3.68 8.29
C THR A 65 17.13 2.39 7.63
N ALA A 66 17.95 1.84 6.75
CA ALA A 66 17.70 0.54 6.16
C ALA A 66 17.95 -0.53 7.21
N VAL A 67 16.88 -1.13 7.71
CA VAL A 67 16.95 -2.23 8.65
C VAL A 67 16.09 -3.35 8.07
N ALA A 68 16.73 -4.41 7.63
CA ALA A 68 16.02 -5.59 7.18
C ALA A 68 15.49 -6.31 8.42
N ASP A 69 14.25 -6.03 8.79
CA ASP A 69 13.59 -6.62 9.93
C ASP A 69 12.50 -7.57 9.43
N SER A 70 12.62 -8.85 9.75
CA SER A 70 11.67 -9.88 9.31
C SER A 70 10.27 -9.71 9.91
N THR A 71 10.14 -8.91 10.97
CA THR A 71 8.84 -8.63 11.59
C THR A 71 8.17 -7.38 11.03
N ARG A 72 8.88 -6.61 10.21
CA ARG A 72 8.36 -5.38 9.62
C ARG A 72 7.85 -5.62 8.20
N HIS A 73 6.62 -5.22 7.97
CA HIS A 73 6.02 -5.20 6.64
C HIS A 73 5.74 -3.76 6.25
N ILE A 74 5.90 -3.46 4.98
CA ILE A 74 5.65 -2.12 4.44
C ILE A 74 4.61 -2.25 3.35
N PHE A 75 3.44 -1.65 3.57
CA PHE A 75 2.35 -1.62 2.60
C PHE A 75 2.45 -0.36 1.76
N LEU A 76 2.40 -0.50 0.44
CA LEU A 76 2.47 0.61 -0.51
C LEU A 76 1.27 0.58 -1.43
N MET A 77 0.52 1.68 -1.48
CA MET A 77 -0.58 1.84 -2.43
C MET A 77 -0.66 3.29 -2.89
N CYS A 78 -0.27 3.55 -4.13
CA CYS A 78 -0.22 4.90 -4.67
C CYS A 78 -0.27 4.85 -6.19
N GLY A 79 -0.55 5.98 -6.82
CA GLY A 79 -0.51 6.11 -8.27
C GLY A 79 -1.74 6.79 -8.87
N THR A 80 -2.89 6.72 -8.20
CA THR A 80 -4.12 7.32 -8.72
C THR A 80 -3.97 8.82 -8.93
N ASN A 81 -3.33 9.54 -8.01
CA ASN A 81 -3.14 10.98 -8.17
C ASN A 81 -2.22 11.31 -9.35
N ASP A 82 -1.20 10.50 -9.58
CA ASP A 82 -0.33 10.65 -10.76
C ASP A 82 -1.14 10.48 -12.06
N ILE A 83 -2.01 9.46 -12.10
CA ILE A 83 -2.86 9.19 -13.24
C ILE A 83 -3.85 10.33 -13.48
N LEU A 84 -4.46 10.85 -12.42
CA LEU A 84 -5.38 11.99 -12.50
C LEU A 84 -4.67 13.26 -13.01
N GLN A 85 -3.38 13.38 -12.80
CA GLN A 85 -2.57 14.49 -13.28
C GLN A 85 -2.01 14.26 -14.69
N GLY A 86 -2.40 13.18 -15.35
CA GLY A 86 -2.05 12.94 -16.75
C GLY A 86 -0.83 12.07 -16.97
N ARG A 87 -0.27 11.46 -15.93
CA ARG A 87 0.85 10.53 -16.10
C ARG A 87 0.36 9.23 -16.72
N ASP A 88 1.17 8.64 -17.60
CA ASP A 88 0.82 7.38 -18.24
C ASP A 88 1.18 6.17 -17.37
N SER A 89 0.70 5.00 -17.77
CA SER A 89 0.91 3.77 -17.01
C SER A 89 2.38 3.40 -16.87
N ALA A 90 3.17 3.62 -17.93
CA ALA A 90 4.60 3.32 -17.92
C ALA A 90 5.35 4.14 -16.87
N TYR A 91 5.06 5.42 -16.80
CA TYR A 91 5.67 6.31 -15.80
C TYR A 91 5.29 5.89 -14.38
N VAL A 92 3.99 5.66 -14.16
CA VAL A 92 3.48 5.32 -12.82
C VAL A 92 4.07 4.00 -12.35
N PHE A 93 4.05 2.98 -13.19
CA PHE A 93 4.62 1.68 -12.84
C PHE A 93 6.12 1.79 -12.54
N LYS A 94 6.88 2.46 -13.40
CA LYS A 94 8.31 2.62 -13.22
C LYS A 94 8.64 3.31 -11.89
N THR A 95 7.87 4.34 -11.54
CA THR A 95 8.08 5.07 -10.29
C THR A 95 7.70 4.23 -9.08
N LEU A 96 6.62 3.44 -9.20
CA LEU A 96 6.22 2.50 -8.15
C LEU A 96 7.27 1.43 -7.91
N VAL A 97 7.92 0.94 -8.95
CA VAL A 97 9.03 -0.02 -8.80
C VAL A 97 10.16 0.59 -7.98
N LYS A 98 10.48 1.86 -8.21
CA LYS A 98 11.49 2.56 -7.39
C LYS A 98 11.09 2.59 -5.92
N ALA A 99 9.82 2.88 -5.64
CA ALA A 99 9.30 2.89 -4.26
C ALA A 99 9.39 1.50 -3.64
N ILE A 100 9.03 0.46 -4.39
CA ILE A 100 9.10 -0.93 -3.92
C ILE A 100 10.54 -1.34 -3.62
N GLU A 101 11.47 -1.00 -4.49
CA GLU A 101 12.88 -1.31 -4.29
C GLU A 101 13.43 -0.61 -3.04
N LEU A 102 13.10 0.66 -2.85
CA LEU A 102 13.49 1.40 -1.65
C LEU A 102 12.90 0.75 -0.40
N ALA A 103 11.60 0.49 -0.39
CA ALA A 103 10.92 -0.10 0.77
C ALA A 103 11.45 -1.50 1.07
N SER A 104 11.84 -2.27 0.06
CA SER A 104 12.40 -3.61 0.24
C SER A 104 13.70 -3.62 1.05
N THR A 105 14.42 -2.50 1.09
CA THR A 105 15.62 -2.38 1.94
C THR A 105 15.26 -2.17 3.42
N LYS A 106 13.99 -1.93 3.72
CA LYS A 106 13.53 -1.54 5.07
C LYS A 106 12.54 -2.54 5.68
N GLY A 107 12.04 -3.48 4.91
CA GLY A 107 11.10 -4.49 5.38
C GLY A 107 10.54 -5.32 4.23
N LYS A 108 9.57 -6.16 4.53
CA LYS A 108 8.87 -6.96 3.52
C LYS A 108 7.74 -6.14 2.91
N VAL A 109 7.74 -6.01 1.60
CA VAL A 109 6.77 -5.16 0.90
C VAL A 109 5.48 -5.92 0.60
N ILE A 110 4.35 -5.25 0.82
CA ILE A 110 3.02 -5.68 0.40
C ILE A 110 2.51 -4.60 -0.55
N ILE A 111 2.10 -5.01 -1.74
CA ILE A 111 1.62 -4.08 -2.75
C ILE A 111 0.11 -3.99 -2.68
N GLY A 112 -0.43 -2.77 -2.55
CA GLY A 112 -1.86 -2.51 -2.69
C GLY A 112 -2.17 -2.10 -4.13
N LEU A 113 -3.21 -2.68 -4.70
CA LEU A 113 -3.72 -2.28 -6.01
C LEU A 113 -4.81 -1.25 -5.81
N GLU A 114 -4.70 -0.12 -6.51
CA GLU A 114 -5.62 1.01 -6.39
C GLU A 114 -7.04 0.64 -6.78
N THR A 115 -8.00 1.29 -6.14
CA THR A 115 -9.42 1.12 -6.42
C THR A 115 -9.80 1.73 -7.78
N GLN A 116 -11.01 1.44 -8.23
CA GLN A 116 -11.58 2.05 -9.43
C GLN A 116 -11.72 3.57 -9.24
N ILE A 117 -11.62 4.29 -10.35
CA ILE A 117 -11.93 5.73 -10.37
C ILE A 117 -13.44 5.86 -10.56
N ASP A 118 -14.12 6.43 -9.56
CA ASP A 118 -15.58 6.49 -9.54
C ASP A 118 -16.17 7.30 -10.70
N SER A 119 -15.74 8.50 -10.94
CA SER A 119 -16.28 9.36 -12.01
C SER A 119 -15.34 9.34 -13.21
N ASP A 120 -15.32 8.22 -13.94
CA ASP A 120 -14.36 8.00 -15.01
C ASP A 120 -14.79 8.72 -16.32
N MET A 121 -14.91 10.05 -16.25
CA MET A 121 -15.28 10.85 -17.40
C MET A 121 -14.21 10.90 -18.49
N ASP A 122 -12.95 10.72 -18.12
CA ASP A 122 -11.81 10.85 -19.03
C ASP A 122 -11.22 9.49 -19.42
N GLY A 123 -11.83 8.38 -19.04
CA GLY A 123 -11.34 7.06 -19.36
C GLY A 123 -10.07 6.69 -18.64
N LEU A 124 -9.76 7.32 -17.51
CA LEU A 124 -8.51 7.10 -16.80
C LEU A 124 -8.48 5.79 -16.01
N ASP A 125 -9.63 5.17 -15.78
CA ASP A 125 -9.68 3.90 -15.08
C ASP A 125 -8.92 2.80 -15.82
N ILE A 126 -8.84 2.88 -17.15
CA ILE A 126 -8.06 1.93 -17.93
C ILE A 126 -6.58 2.00 -17.57
N VAL A 127 -6.08 3.20 -17.27
CA VAL A 127 -4.70 3.41 -16.84
C VAL A 127 -4.45 2.76 -15.47
N VAL A 128 -5.42 2.91 -14.55
CA VAL A 128 -5.36 2.25 -13.24
C VAL A 128 -5.25 0.72 -13.42
N ARG A 129 -6.09 0.16 -14.28
CA ARG A 129 -6.07 -1.29 -14.55
C ARG A 129 -4.75 -1.73 -15.16
N GLU A 130 -4.19 -0.96 -16.09
CA GLU A 130 -2.89 -1.27 -16.68
C GLU A 130 -1.79 -1.29 -15.64
N VAL A 131 -1.74 -0.29 -14.76
CA VAL A 131 -0.76 -0.24 -13.68
C VAL A 131 -0.95 -1.42 -12.73
N ASN A 132 -2.20 -1.72 -12.35
CA ASN A 132 -2.49 -2.83 -11.46
C ASN A 132 -2.06 -4.17 -12.06
N GLU A 133 -2.28 -4.39 -13.36
CA GLU A 133 -1.84 -5.62 -14.03
C GLU A 133 -0.31 -5.73 -14.06
N GLN A 134 0.38 -4.61 -14.29
CA GLN A 134 1.84 -4.59 -14.25
C GLN A 134 2.36 -4.87 -12.84
N LEU A 135 1.70 -4.34 -11.81
CA LEU A 135 2.06 -4.59 -10.41
C LEU A 135 1.84 -6.05 -10.02
N LYS A 136 0.73 -6.66 -10.47
CA LYS A 136 0.48 -8.08 -10.23
C LYS A 136 1.58 -8.96 -10.83
N ALA A 137 1.99 -8.68 -12.06
CA ALA A 137 3.06 -9.42 -12.72
C ALA A 137 4.40 -9.24 -11.98
N TYR A 138 4.69 -8.01 -11.58
CA TYR A 138 5.89 -7.70 -10.80
C TYR A 138 5.91 -8.44 -9.47
N ALA A 139 4.78 -8.43 -8.75
CA ALA A 139 4.66 -9.10 -7.47
C ALA A 139 4.87 -10.60 -7.58
N LYS A 140 4.31 -11.21 -8.63
CA LYS A 140 4.47 -12.64 -8.89
C LYS A 140 5.94 -12.98 -9.18
N GLU A 141 6.60 -12.16 -9.98
CA GLU A 141 8.00 -12.36 -10.35
C GLU A 141 8.94 -12.23 -9.14
N HIS A 142 8.62 -11.32 -8.22
CA HIS A 142 9.45 -11.02 -7.04
C HIS A 142 8.93 -11.65 -5.75
N ASP A 143 7.91 -12.51 -5.84
CA ASP A 143 7.31 -13.18 -4.69
C ASP A 143 6.83 -12.21 -3.60
N LEU A 144 6.13 -11.17 -4.01
CA LEU A 144 5.57 -10.16 -3.12
C LEU A 144 4.07 -10.39 -2.93
N LYS A 145 3.58 -10.06 -1.75
CA LYS A 145 2.14 -10.13 -1.44
C LYS A 145 1.40 -8.95 -2.03
N VAL A 146 0.14 -9.19 -2.40
CA VAL A 146 -0.73 -8.18 -3.02
C VAL A 146 -2.06 -8.15 -2.28
N ILE A 147 -2.56 -6.95 -2.03
CA ILE A 147 -3.95 -6.72 -1.60
C ILE A 147 -4.64 -5.97 -2.72
N ASP A 148 -5.64 -6.61 -3.32
CA ASP A 148 -6.31 -6.09 -4.52
C ASP A 148 -7.59 -5.33 -4.15
N PHE A 149 -7.46 -4.04 -3.92
CA PHE A 149 -8.60 -3.17 -3.62
C PHE A 149 -9.41 -2.79 -4.86
N TYR A 150 -8.94 -3.14 -6.05
CA TYR A 150 -9.68 -2.84 -7.28
C TYR A 150 -10.87 -3.78 -7.47
N THR A 151 -10.65 -5.08 -7.24
CA THR A 151 -11.67 -6.11 -7.49
C THR A 151 -12.38 -6.61 -6.24
N THR A 152 -11.81 -6.37 -5.06
CA THR A 152 -12.27 -6.99 -3.82
C THR A 152 -12.39 -5.97 -2.69
N LEU A 153 -13.49 -6.04 -1.94
CA LEU A 153 -13.59 -5.36 -0.64
C LEU A 153 -13.11 -6.33 0.42
N TYR A 154 -12.11 -5.90 1.19
CA TYR A 154 -11.52 -6.73 2.24
C TYR A 154 -12.05 -6.36 3.62
N GLU A 155 -12.36 -7.39 4.40
CA GLU A 155 -12.54 -7.25 5.84
C GLU A 155 -11.18 -7.41 6.53
N ALA A 156 -11.08 -6.96 7.79
CA ALA A 156 -9.82 -6.99 8.52
C ALA A 156 -9.22 -8.41 8.63
N ASP A 157 -10.06 -9.42 8.85
CA ASP A 157 -9.60 -10.79 8.95
C ASP A 157 -9.01 -11.31 7.63
N GLN A 158 -9.57 -10.90 6.49
CA GLN A 158 -9.04 -11.27 5.18
C GLN A 158 -7.68 -10.65 4.93
N ILE A 159 -7.51 -9.38 5.32
CA ILE A 159 -6.20 -8.71 5.24
C ILE A 159 -5.20 -9.43 6.13
N GLY A 160 -5.59 -9.81 7.33
CA GLY A 160 -4.74 -10.58 8.23
C GLY A 160 -4.30 -11.91 7.63
N GLN A 161 -5.20 -12.62 6.96
CA GLN A 161 -4.87 -13.88 6.28
C GLN A 161 -3.82 -13.68 5.20
N ILE A 162 -3.89 -12.61 4.43
CA ILE A 162 -2.89 -12.31 3.39
C ILE A 162 -1.54 -12.03 4.04
N VAL A 163 -1.50 -11.20 5.07
CA VAL A 163 -0.27 -10.79 5.73
C VAL A 163 0.42 -11.97 6.39
N PHE A 164 -0.35 -12.87 7.02
CA PHE A 164 0.20 -14.01 7.75
C PHE A 164 0.34 -15.28 6.92
N ALA A 165 -0.15 -15.29 5.69
CA ALA A 165 0.01 -16.43 4.81
C ALA A 165 1.50 -16.69 4.57
N GLY A 166 1.92 -17.89 4.84
CA GLY A 166 3.31 -18.34 4.89
C GLY A 166 4.17 -18.06 3.67
#